data_96381219d69cd6eb964958b449537901
#
_entry.id   96381219d69cd6eb964958b449537901
#
_cell.length_a   1.000
_cell.length_b   1.000
_cell.length_c   1.000
_cell.angle_alpha   90.00
_cell.angle_beta   90.00
_cell.angle_gamma   90.00
#
_symmetry.space_group_name_H-M   'P 1'
#
loop_
_entity.id
_entity.type
_entity.pdbx_description
1 polymer ?
#
loop_
_entity_poly.entity_id
_entity_poly.type
_entity_poly.pdbx_seq_one_letter_code
_entity_poly.pdbx_strand_id
1 'polypeptide(L)'
;LFISMNRYGGLPAPIAGLAVGLMAAGLALFYATAASVYHAVGKTGVGVLPRASAFAAVWMLAEIVRGTLWTGFPWGAVGYAHIDSLLQHWTPWVGVYGLCALSAFIVMAVVAERKDSRPIARQTMLSSLAVVALLGYTWVASPSRSANEVAQSATPISVTLLQGNIPQDLKFGEGVNRALRVYREALLTSTSDLTVTPETAIPLILQQMPDRYWVQLENHF
;
A
#
# COMPACT_ATOMS: atom_id res chain seq x y z
N LEU A 1 -5.49 -12.69 8.07
CA LEU A 1 -4.41 -13.40 8.78
C LEU A 1 -4.95 -14.51 9.69
N PHE A 2 -5.90 -14.26 10.61
CA PHE A 2 -6.45 -15.30 11.48
C PHE A 2 -6.96 -16.51 10.67
N ILE A 3 -7.82 -16.27 9.68
CA ILE A 3 -8.36 -17.31 8.80
C ILE A 3 -7.25 -18.06 8.06
N SER A 4 -6.25 -17.32 7.54
CA SER A 4 -5.13 -17.93 6.84
C SER A 4 -4.32 -18.86 7.73
N MET A 5 -4.03 -18.44 8.96
CA MET A 5 -3.27 -19.24 9.92
C MET A 5 -4.07 -20.43 10.45
N ASN A 6 -5.35 -20.23 10.78
CA ASN A 6 -6.17 -21.25 11.38
C ASN A 6 -6.68 -22.28 10.35
N ARG A 7 -7.36 -21.80 9.28
CA ARG A 7 -8.02 -22.68 8.31
C ARG A 7 -7.03 -23.30 7.31
N TYR A 8 -6.08 -22.51 6.82
CA TYR A 8 -5.15 -22.97 5.77
C TYR A 8 -3.78 -23.36 6.32
N GLY A 9 -3.32 -22.74 7.40
CA GLY A 9 -2.06 -23.07 8.07
C GLY A 9 -2.18 -24.13 9.16
N GLY A 10 -3.39 -24.59 9.48
CA GLY A 10 -3.63 -25.64 10.46
C GLY A 10 -3.33 -25.25 11.93
N LEU A 11 -3.09 -23.95 12.23
CA LEU A 11 -2.85 -23.53 13.60
C LEU A 11 -4.15 -23.61 14.43
N PRO A 12 -4.09 -24.11 15.69
CA PRO A 12 -5.21 -24.03 16.62
C PRO A 12 -5.70 -22.58 16.79
N ALA A 13 -7.01 -22.38 16.83
CA ALA A 13 -7.62 -21.05 16.89
C ALA A 13 -7.06 -20.13 18.00
N PRO A 14 -6.81 -20.60 19.24
CA PRO A 14 -6.21 -19.75 20.28
C PRO A 14 -4.80 -19.26 19.91
N ILE A 15 -3.98 -20.12 19.30
CA ILE A 15 -2.60 -19.76 18.87
C ILE A 15 -2.64 -18.78 17.70
N ALA A 16 -3.51 -19.02 16.72
CA ALA A 16 -3.71 -18.10 15.61
C ALA A 16 -4.20 -16.71 16.09
N GLY A 17 -5.13 -16.69 17.06
CA GLY A 17 -5.61 -15.47 17.71
C GLY A 17 -4.50 -14.71 18.44
N LEU A 18 -3.70 -15.44 19.24
CA LEU A 18 -2.55 -14.87 19.94
C LEU A 18 -1.51 -14.29 18.97
N ALA A 19 -1.16 -15.00 17.91
CA ALA A 19 -0.20 -14.54 16.90
C ALA A 19 -0.67 -13.25 16.22
N VAL A 20 -1.95 -13.18 15.82
CA VAL A 20 -2.52 -11.95 15.24
C VAL A 20 -2.55 -10.81 16.24
N GLY A 21 -2.90 -11.09 17.50
CA GLY A 21 -2.90 -10.10 18.59
C GLY A 21 -1.50 -9.54 18.87
N LEU A 22 -0.48 -10.38 18.93
CA LEU A 22 0.91 -9.95 19.11
C LEU A 22 1.42 -9.14 17.93
N MET A 23 1.08 -9.54 16.72
CA MET A 23 1.42 -8.76 15.52
C MET A 23 0.75 -7.38 15.55
N ALA A 24 -0.54 -7.30 15.86
CA ALA A 24 -1.25 -6.04 15.98
C ALA A 24 -0.66 -5.15 17.07
N ALA A 25 -0.32 -5.72 18.23
CA ALA A 25 0.34 -5.00 19.32
C ALA A 25 1.72 -4.47 18.89
N GLY A 26 2.52 -5.28 18.20
CA GLY A 26 3.82 -4.88 17.66
C GLY A 26 3.70 -3.72 16.66
N LEU A 27 2.74 -3.79 15.74
CA LEU A 27 2.48 -2.70 14.78
C LEU A 27 1.97 -1.42 15.47
N ALA A 28 1.17 -1.56 16.53
CA ALA A 28 0.69 -0.42 17.30
C ALA A 28 1.81 0.34 18.04
N LEU A 29 2.93 -0.31 18.36
CA LEU A 29 4.07 0.32 19.02
C LEU A 29 4.69 1.44 18.16
N PHE A 30 4.69 1.34 16.85
CA PHE A 30 5.19 2.42 15.98
C PHE A 30 4.39 3.71 16.18
N TYR A 31 3.07 3.61 16.23
CA TYR A 31 2.19 4.76 16.44
C TYR A 31 2.20 5.25 17.88
N ALA A 32 2.28 4.34 18.84
CA ALA A 32 2.42 4.71 20.25
C ALA A 32 3.73 5.48 20.48
N THR A 33 4.84 5.03 19.87
CA THR A 33 6.13 5.74 19.91
C THR A 33 6.01 7.11 19.25
N ALA A 34 5.40 7.21 18.07
CA ALA A 34 5.15 8.46 17.38
C ALA A 34 4.37 9.45 18.25
N ALA A 35 3.28 8.98 18.87
CA ALA A 35 2.47 9.81 19.78
C ALA A 35 3.26 10.27 21.00
N SER A 36 4.11 9.39 21.57
CA SER A 36 4.95 9.70 22.72
C SER A 36 6.02 10.74 22.39
N VAL A 37 6.68 10.58 21.25
CA VAL A 37 7.69 11.55 20.75
C VAL A 37 7.02 12.90 20.49
N TYR A 38 5.88 12.90 19.80
CA TYR A 38 5.11 14.12 19.57
C TYR A 38 4.72 14.81 20.88
N HIS A 39 4.25 14.04 21.87
CA HIS A 39 3.88 14.60 23.19
C HIS A 39 5.09 15.18 23.92
N ALA A 40 6.26 14.57 23.80
CA ALA A 40 7.48 15.05 24.43
C ALA A 40 8.01 16.34 23.78
N VAL A 41 7.96 16.42 22.43
CA VAL A 41 8.47 17.58 21.66
C VAL A 41 7.44 18.67 21.52
N GLY A 42 6.16 18.34 21.48
CA GLY A 42 5.04 19.26 21.23
C GLY A 42 4.64 20.13 22.42
N LYS A 43 5.43 20.16 23.51
CA LYS A 43 5.16 20.97 24.67
C LYS A 43 5.31 22.46 24.36
N THR A 44 4.15 23.14 24.28
CA THR A 44 3.92 24.52 24.68
C THR A 44 4.21 25.68 23.73
N GLY A 45 3.22 26.55 23.60
CA GLY A 45 3.38 27.94 23.16
C GLY A 45 3.57 28.18 21.65
N VAL A 46 3.80 27.13 20.89
CA VAL A 46 3.95 27.17 19.41
C VAL A 46 2.58 27.15 18.73
N GLY A 47 2.44 27.89 17.65
CA GLY A 47 1.21 27.97 16.86
C GLY A 47 0.79 26.64 16.24
N VAL A 48 -0.35 26.65 15.57
CA VAL A 48 -0.97 25.46 14.94
C VAL A 48 -0.06 24.82 13.89
N LEU A 49 0.56 25.63 13.02
CA LEU A 49 1.41 25.14 11.93
C LEU A 49 2.63 24.32 12.40
N PRO A 50 3.47 24.81 13.33
CA PRO A 50 4.57 24.02 13.85
C PRO A 50 4.13 22.71 14.53
N ARG A 51 2.98 22.72 15.24
CA ARG A 51 2.43 21.50 15.85
C ARG A 51 1.97 20.49 14.80
N ALA A 52 1.25 20.95 13.78
CA ALA A 52 0.79 20.10 12.70
C ALA A 52 1.97 19.51 11.90
N SER A 53 2.99 20.34 11.62
CA SER A 53 4.20 19.89 10.94
C SER A 53 4.99 18.87 11.76
N ALA A 54 5.15 19.11 13.06
CA ALA A 54 5.84 18.17 13.95
C ALA A 54 5.09 16.82 14.03
N PHE A 55 3.76 16.87 14.17
CA PHE A 55 2.95 15.64 14.17
C PHE A 55 3.06 14.88 12.85
N ALA A 56 2.93 15.59 11.72
CA ALA A 56 3.04 15.02 10.39
C ALA A 56 4.41 14.36 10.15
N ALA A 57 5.49 15.01 10.56
CA ALA A 57 6.85 14.47 10.45
C ALA A 57 7.05 13.20 11.27
N VAL A 58 6.62 13.20 12.52
CA VAL A 58 6.76 12.03 13.41
C VAL A 58 5.86 10.89 12.93
N TRP A 59 4.65 11.18 12.46
CA TRP A 59 3.74 10.19 11.89
C TRP A 59 4.32 9.57 10.61
N MET A 60 4.81 10.40 9.68
CA MET A 60 5.46 9.92 8.46
C MET A 60 6.67 9.04 8.78
N LEU A 61 7.48 9.44 9.75
CA LEU A 61 8.64 8.64 10.18
C LEU A 61 8.21 7.27 10.72
N ALA A 62 7.15 7.22 11.52
CA ALA A 62 6.61 5.95 12.02
C ALA A 62 6.13 5.04 10.88
N GLU A 63 5.47 5.61 9.86
CA GLU A 63 5.05 4.86 8.67
C GLU A 63 6.24 4.33 7.87
N ILE A 64 7.28 5.13 7.67
CA ILE A 64 8.50 4.72 6.98
C ILE A 64 9.19 3.59 7.76
N VAL A 65 9.40 3.79 9.07
CA VAL A 65 10.07 2.79 9.91
C VAL A 65 9.27 1.48 9.94
N ARG A 66 7.94 1.54 10.08
CA ARG A 66 7.06 0.37 10.00
C ARG A 66 7.15 -0.34 8.66
N GLY A 67 7.28 0.43 7.57
CA GLY A 67 7.36 -0.11 6.21
C GLY A 67 8.72 -0.65 5.80
N THR A 68 9.79 -0.36 6.59
CA THR A 68 11.17 -0.70 6.21
C THR A 68 11.93 -1.49 7.27
N LEU A 69 11.58 -1.35 8.56
CA LEU A 69 12.30 -2.02 9.64
C LEU A 69 12.19 -3.55 9.52
N TRP A 70 13.34 -4.25 9.62
CA TRP A 70 13.50 -5.68 9.31
C TRP A 70 13.06 -5.98 7.87
N THR A 71 11.97 -6.71 7.68
CA THR A 71 11.37 -6.96 6.36
C THR A 71 10.32 -5.91 5.99
N GLY A 72 9.95 -5.06 6.93
CA GLY A 72 8.89 -4.06 6.79
C GLY A 72 7.47 -4.65 6.75
N PHE A 73 6.50 -3.82 7.12
CA PHE A 73 5.07 -4.12 6.95
C PHE A 73 4.38 -2.91 6.30
N PRO A 74 4.51 -2.72 4.97
CA PRO A 74 4.01 -1.53 4.29
C PRO A 74 2.48 -1.50 4.12
N TRP A 75 1.80 -2.64 4.28
CA TRP A 75 0.35 -2.73 4.12
C TRP A 75 -0.38 -1.84 5.13
N GLY A 76 -1.44 -1.19 4.66
CA GLY A 76 -2.28 -0.34 5.49
C GLY A 76 -1.68 1.04 5.82
N ALA A 77 -0.66 1.51 5.07
CA ALA A 77 -0.22 2.89 5.18
C ALA A 77 -1.36 3.84 4.81
N VAL A 78 -1.57 4.87 5.64
CA VAL A 78 -2.70 5.83 5.51
C VAL A 78 -2.73 6.49 4.13
N GLY A 79 -1.57 6.68 3.49
CA GLY A 79 -1.48 7.24 2.14
C GLY A 79 -2.25 6.46 1.08
N TYR A 80 -2.41 5.15 1.22
CA TYR A 80 -3.20 4.33 0.30
C TYR A 80 -4.71 4.61 0.37
N ALA A 81 -5.21 5.18 1.46
CA ALA A 81 -6.62 5.57 1.56
C ALA A 81 -6.98 6.76 0.64
N HIS A 82 -5.98 7.39 0.02
CA HIS A 82 -6.15 8.59 -0.81
C HIS A 82 -6.12 8.31 -2.32
N ILE A 83 -6.28 7.06 -2.76
CA ILE A 83 -6.26 6.68 -4.18
C ILE A 83 -7.32 7.43 -4.99
N ASP A 84 -8.52 7.62 -4.42
CA ASP A 84 -9.65 8.30 -5.06
C ASP A 84 -9.99 9.64 -4.38
N SER A 85 -9.04 10.25 -3.65
CA SER A 85 -9.26 11.52 -2.97
C SER A 85 -8.55 12.68 -3.68
N LEU A 86 -8.83 13.92 -3.24
CA LEU A 86 -8.12 15.10 -3.73
C LEU A 86 -6.60 15.03 -3.52
N LEU A 87 -6.16 14.27 -2.52
CA LEU A 87 -4.74 14.10 -2.23
C LEU A 87 -4.01 13.19 -3.22
N GLN A 88 -4.72 12.39 -4.04
CA GLN A 88 -4.10 11.52 -5.04
C GLN A 88 -3.18 12.27 -6.01
N HIS A 89 -3.51 13.52 -6.35
CA HIS A 89 -2.73 14.34 -7.28
C HIS A 89 -1.32 14.68 -6.76
N TRP A 90 -1.08 14.53 -5.46
CA TRP A 90 0.24 14.71 -4.85
C TRP A 90 1.10 13.46 -4.90
N THR A 91 0.50 12.29 -5.17
CA THR A 91 1.21 11.01 -5.17
C THR A 91 2.49 11.00 -6.02
N PRO A 92 2.51 11.57 -7.26
CA PRO A 92 3.72 11.58 -8.09
C PRO A 92 4.88 12.38 -7.48
N TRP A 93 4.58 13.33 -6.58
CA TRP A 93 5.57 14.23 -5.99
C TRP A 93 6.08 13.75 -4.63
N VAL A 94 5.17 13.25 -3.80
CA VAL A 94 5.48 12.96 -2.38
C VAL A 94 5.38 11.48 -2.04
N GLY A 95 4.86 10.64 -2.94
CA GLY A 95 4.65 9.22 -2.71
C GLY A 95 3.64 8.92 -1.61
N VAL A 96 3.49 7.64 -1.27
CA VAL A 96 2.53 7.18 -0.25
C VAL A 96 2.84 7.73 1.15
N TYR A 97 4.10 7.81 1.53
CA TYR A 97 4.50 8.31 2.85
C TYR A 97 4.32 9.83 2.98
N GLY A 98 4.54 10.57 1.91
CA GLY A 98 4.20 12.00 1.89
C GLY A 98 2.70 12.24 1.98
N LEU A 99 1.86 11.39 1.40
CA LEU A 99 0.41 11.44 1.61
C LEU A 99 0.03 11.14 3.07
N CYS A 100 0.71 10.22 3.75
CA CYS A 100 0.55 10.00 5.19
C CYS A 100 0.83 11.29 5.97
N ALA A 101 1.93 11.99 5.64
CA ALA A 101 2.30 13.25 6.29
C ALA A 101 1.26 14.35 6.03
N LEU A 102 0.81 14.52 4.77
CA LEU A 102 -0.21 15.51 4.42
C LEU A 102 -1.52 15.27 5.17
N SER A 103 -1.97 14.02 5.25
CA SER A 103 -3.18 13.64 5.97
C SER A 103 -3.05 13.95 7.47
N ALA A 104 -1.93 13.54 8.07
CA ALA A 104 -1.64 13.80 9.48
C ALA A 104 -1.55 15.30 9.76
N PHE A 105 -0.94 16.09 8.87
CA PHE A 105 -0.86 17.53 8.96
C PHE A 105 -2.25 18.18 8.98
N ILE A 106 -3.09 17.84 8.00
CA ILE A 106 -4.44 18.39 7.87
C ILE A 106 -5.28 18.10 9.13
N VAL A 107 -5.29 16.83 9.57
CA VAL A 107 -6.04 16.43 10.77
C VAL A 107 -5.54 17.16 11.99
N MET A 108 -4.22 17.24 12.20
CA MET A 108 -3.67 17.93 13.37
C MET A 108 -3.89 19.43 13.32
N ALA A 109 -3.83 20.05 12.16
CA ALA A 109 -4.13 21.47 11.99
C ALA A 109 -5.58 21.78 12.45
N VAL A 110 -6.55 20.99 11.98
CA VAL A 110 -7.96 21.13 12.37
C VAL A 110 -8.19 20.90 13.88
N VAL A 111 -7.55 19.88 14.45
CA VAL A 111 -7.68 19.56 15.89
C VAL A 111 -7.02 20.63 16.76
N ALA A 112 -5.85 21.16 16.36
CA ALA A 112 -5.15 22.19 17.11
C ALA A 112 -5.91 23.51 17.13
N GLU A 113 -6.59 23.87 16.03
CA GLU A 113 -7.46 25.05 15.98
C GLU A 113 -8.61 24.99 16.98
N ARG A 114 -9.28 23.86 17.11
CA ARG A 114 -10.42 23.70 18.01
C ARG A 114 -10.05 23.87 19.49
N LYS A 115 -8.79 23.67 19.85
CA LYS A 115 -8.30 23.73 21.22
C LYS A 115 -7.79 25.11 21.62
N ASP A 116 -7.35 25.94 20.67
CA ASP A 116 -6.85 27.28 20.91
C ASP A 116 -8.02 28.32 20.78
N SER A 117 -8.66 28.64 21.89
CA SER A 117 -9.73 29.65 21.97
C SER A 117 -9.24 31.12 21.79
N ARG A 118 -8.03 31.33 21.27
CA ARG A 118 -7.46 32.66 21.05
C ARG A 118 -7.79 33.19 19.66
N PRO A 119 -7.84 34.53 19.44
CA PRO A 119 -8.16 35.16 18.15
C PRO A 119 -7.07 34.98 17.08
N ILE A 120 -6.35 33.91 17.14
CA ILE A 120 -5.45 33.38 16.08
C ILE A 120 -6.25 32.88 14.86
N ALA A 121 -7.59 32.85 15.01
CA ALA A 121 -8.51 32.35 13.97
C ALA A 121 -8.29 32.94 12.57
N ARG A 122 -7.82 34.18 12.44
CA ARG A 122 -7.59 34.78 11.14
C ARG A 122 -6.35 34.23 10.44
N GLN A 123 -5.29 33.95 11.19
CA GLN A 123 -4.00 33.47 10.64
C GLN A 123 -4.10 31.98 10.29
N THR A 124 -4.84 31.21 11.08
CA THR A 124 -5.12 29.81 10.84
C THR A 124 -6.14 29.60 9.73
N MET A 125 -7.18 30.42 9.64
CA MET A 125 -8.12 30.40 8.53
C MET A 125 -7.42 30.72 7.20
N LEU A 126 -6.49 31.68 7.18
CA LEU A 126 -5.70 32.00 6.00
C LEU A 126 -4.73 30.88 5.61
N SER A 127 -4.12 30.19 6.59
CA SER A 127 -3.25 29.06 6.31
C SER A 127 -4.01 27.82 5.84
N SER A 128 -5.19 27.55 6.43
CA SER A 128 -6.07 26.48 5.95
C SER A 128 -6.60 26.78 4.55
N LEU A 129 -6.96 28.01 4.29
CA LEU A 129 -7.38 28.46 2.95
C LEU A 129 -6.22 28.35 1.93
N ALA A 130 -5.00 28.68 2.33
CA ALA A 130 -3.82 28.56 1.49
C ALA A 130 -3.49 27.07 1.18
N VAL A 131 -3.64 26.19 2.16
CA VAL A 131 -3.49 24.74 1.94
C VAL A 131 -4.57 24.21 1.00
N VAL A 132 -5.82 24.59 1.20
CA VAL A 132 -6.94 24.21 0.31
C VAL A 132 -6.75 24.80 -1.09
N ALA A 133 -6.30 26.04 -1.20
CA ALA A 133 -6.00 26.69 -2.49
C ALA A 133 -4.82 26.04 -3.20
N LEU A 134 -3.77 25.67 -2.47
CA LEU A 134 -2.62 24.93 -3.01
C LEU A 134 -3.05 23.52 -3.49
N LEU A 135 -3.87 22.83 -2.73
CA LEU A 135 -4.46 21.55 -3.11
C LEU A 135 -5.37 21.68 -4.34
N GLY A 136 -6.18 22.73 -4.41
CA GLY A 136 -7.04 23.04 -5.53
C GLY A 136 -6.24 23.46 -6.79
N TYR A 137 -5.20 24.27 -6.64
CA TYR A 137 -4.34 24.69 -7.74
C TYR A 137 -3.63 23.49 -8.39
N THR A 138 -3.10 22.56 -7.60
CA THR A 138 -2.44 21.37 -8.16
C THR A 138 -3.42 20.42 -8.83
N TRP A 139 -4.68 20.39 -8.37
CA TRP A 139 -5.73 19.64 -9.07
C TRP A 139 -6.02 20.21 -10.45
N VAL A 140 -6.05 21.55 -10.58
CA VAL A 140 -6.28 22.25 -11.86
C VAL A 140 -5.03 22.25 -12.74
N ALA A 141 -3.84 22.43 -12.12
CA ALA A 141 -2.57 22.53 -12.83
C ALA A 141 -1.89 21.17 -13.08
N SER A 142 -2.37 20.09 -12.48
CA SER A 142 -1.90 18.74 -12.86
C SER A 142 -2.30 18.50 -14.30
N PRO A 143 -1.34 18.42 -15.25
CA PRO A 143 -1.66 17.91 -16.56
C PRO A 143 -2.10 16.46 -16.32
N SER A 144 -3.40 16.22 -16.33
CA SER A 144 -3.90 14.90 -16.59
C SER A 144 -3.36 14.53 -17.97
N ARG A 145 -2.17 13.91 -18.02
CA ARG A 145 -1.81 13.15 -19.22
C ARG A 145 -2.95 12.20 -19.39
N SER A 146 -3.85 12.55 -20.30
CA SER A 146 -4.99 11.70 -20.55
C SER A 146 -4.42 10.34 -20.93
N ALA A 147 -5.00 9.27 -20.42
CA ALA A 147 -4.63 7.92 -20.85
C ALA A 147 -4.56 7.83 -22.39
N ASN A 148 -5.31 8.69 -23.07
CA ASN A 148 -5.32 8.86 -24.51
C ASN A 148 -4.03 9.42 -25.10
N GLU A 149 -3.32 10.36 -24.43
CA GLU A 149 -2.05 10.90 -24.94
C GLU A 149 -0.92 9.87 -24.83
N VAL A 150 -0.91 9.08 -23.75
CA VAL A 150 0.04 7.97 -23.59
C VAL A 150 -0.28 6.85 -24.59
N ALA A 151 -1.56 6.54 -24.81
CA ALA A 151 -1.97 5.51 -25.75
C ALA A 151 -1.68 5.89 -27.22
N GLN A 152 -1.72 7.17 -27.58
CA GLN A 152 -1.41 7.62 -28.94
C GLN A 152 0.08 7.57 -29.30
N SER A 153 0.96 7.58 -28.31
CA SER A 153 2.42 7.57 -28.51
C SER A 153 3.06 6.19 -28.35
N ALA A 154 2.32 5.19 -27.86
CA ALA A 154 2.83 3.86 -27.59
C ALA A 154 2.34 2.84 -28.63
N THR A 155 3.24 1.96 -29.06
CA THR A 155 2.84 0.77 -29.82
C THR A 155 2.03 -0.16 -28.91
N PRO A 156 0.79 -0.50 -29.24
CA PRO A 156 0.00 -1.40 -28.42
C PRO A 156 0.64 -2.79 -28.36
N ILE A 157 0.69 -3.37 -27.18
CA ILE A 157 1.08 -4.75 -26.96
C ILE A 157 -0.14 -5.57 -26.56
N SER A 158 -0.20 -6.81 -27.00
CA SER A 158 -1.24 -7.75 -26.59
C SER A 158 -0.86 -8.39 -25.25
N VAL A 159 -1.79 -8.42 -24.30
CA VAL A 159 -1.56 -8.99 -22.96
C VAL A 159 -2.61 -10.04 -22.63
N THR A 160 -2.15 -11.23 -22.26
CA THR A 160 -3.02 -12.29 -21.72
C THR A 160 -2.82 -12.41 -20.21
N LEU A 161 -3.89 -12.24 -19.44
CA LEU A 161 -3.90 -12.47 -18.00
C LEU A 161 -4.50 -13.85 -17.72
N LEU A 162 -3.73 -14.75 -17.14
CA LEU A 162 -4.16 -16.11 -16.83
C LEU A 162 -4.69 -16.19 -15.40
N GLN A 163 -5.90 -16.73 -15.24
CA GLN A 163 -6.51 -16.99 -13.93
C GLN A 163 -6.97 -18.43 -13.84
N GLY A 164 -6.15 -19.29 -13.22
CA GLY A 164 -6.44 -20.71 -13.08
C GLY A 164 -7.50 -21.06 -12.02
N ASN A 165 -7.86 -20.09 -11.17
CA ASN A 165 -8.85 -20.23 -10.10
C ASN A 165 -8.68 -21.53 -9.26
N ILE A 166 -7.44 -21.83 -8.89
CA ILE A 166 -7.11 -22.99 -8.06
C ILE A 166 -7.52 -22.70 -6.61
N PRO A 167 -8.39 -23.51 -5.99
CA PRO A 167 -8.79 -23.35 -4.59
C PRO A 167 -7.57 -23.35 -3.65
N GLN A 168 -7.60 -22.46 -2.63
CA GLN A 168 -6.47 -22.25 -1.73
C GLN A 168 -6.10 -23.49 -0.91
N ASP A 169 -7.07 -24.30 -0.55
CA ASP A 169 -6.92 -25.57 0.19
C ASP A 169 -6.21 -26.66 -0.63
N LEU A 170 -6.31 -26.60 -1.95
CA LEU A 170 -5.65 -27.53 -2.87
C LEU A 170 -4.28 -27.05 -3.34
N LYS A 171 -3.91 -25.78 -3.09
CA LYS A 171 -2.75 -25.10 -3.71
C LYS A 171 -1.42 -25.79 -3.46
N PHE A 172 -1.23 -26.42 -2.29
CA PHE A 172 0.01 -27.08 -1.88
C PHE A 172 -0.09 -28.61 -1.69
N GLY A 173 -1.14 -29.23 -2.23
CA GLY A 173 -1.38 -30.66 -2.15
C GLY A 173 -1.73 -31.25 -3.52
N GLU A 174 -2.87 -31.92 -3.60
CA GLU A 174 -3.38 -32.54 -4.83
C GLU A 174 -3.57 -31.55 -5.98
N GLY A 175 -3.79 -30.29 -5.67
CA GLY A 175 -3.94 -29.21 -6.65
C GLY A 175 -2.66 -28.79 -7.38
N VAL A 176 -1.47 -29.19 -6.90
CA VAL A 176 -0.19 -28.87 -7.56
C VAL A 176 -0.19 -29.37 -9.01
N ASN A 177 -0.52 -30.65 -9.21
CA ASN A 177 -0.57 -31.26 -10.54
C ASN A 177 -1.64 -30.62 -11.43
N ARG A 178 -2.74 -30.18 -10.84
CA ARG A 178 -3.79 -29.46 -11.56
C ARG A 178 -3.30 -28.07 -11.97
N ALA A 179 -2.65 -27.34 -11.07
CA ALA A 179 -2.06 -26.04 -11.36
C ALA A 179 -1.04 -26.12 -12.49
N LEU A 180 -0.10 -27.05 -12.41
CA LEU A 180 0.91 -27.27 -13.44
C LEU A 180 0.30 -27.53 -14.82
N ARG A 181 -0.76 -28.36 -14.90
CA ARG A 181 -1.44 -28.62 -16.18
C ARG A 181 -2.14 -27.40 -16.72
N VAL A 182 -2.99 -26.76 -15.90
CA VAL A 182 -3.80 -25.60 -16.29
C VAL A 182 -2.92 -24.46 -16.79
N TYR A 183 -1.88 -24.10 -16.03
CA TYR A 183 -0.99 -23.02 -16.43
C TYR A 183 -0.10 -23.37 -17.61
N ARG A 184 0.38 -24.64 -17.69
CA ARG A 184 1.14 -25.09 -18.86
C ARG A 184 0.32 -25.00 -20.14
N GLU A 185 -0.91 -25.54 -20.14
CA GLU A 185 -1.80 -25.49 -21.31
C GLU A 185 -2.10 -24.05 -21.71
N ALA A 186 -2.43 -23.21 -20.75
CA ALA A 186 -2.74 -21.82 -21.01
C ALA A 186 -1.53 -21.02 -21.52
N LEU A 187 -0.33 -21.29 -21.00
CA LEU A 187 0.92 -20.67 -21.47
C LEU A 187 1.26 -21.11 -22.89
N LEU A 188 1.19 -22.41 -23.20
CA LEU A 188 1.48 -22.95 -24.52
C LEU A 188 0.45 -22.61 -25.60
N THR A 189 -0.73 -22.14 -25.22
CA THR A 189 -1.75 -21.66 -26.14
C THR A 189 -1.77 -20.14 -26.31
N SER A 190 -1.03 -19.42 -25.47
CA SER A 190 -0.96 -17.97 -25.58
C SER A 190 -0.13 -17.53 -26.76
N THR A 191 -0.67 -16.56 -27.52
CA THR A 191 -0.01 -15.92 -28.68
C THR A 191 0.20 -14.42 -28.46
N SER A 192 0.00 -13.94 -27.24
CA SER A 192 0.15 -12.52 -26.89
C SER A 192 1.61 -12.16 -26.65
N ASP A 193 1.92 -10.87 -26.84
CA ASP A 193 3.29 -10.33 -26.60
C ASP A 193 3.71 -10.48 -25.13
N LEU A 194 2.76 -10.48 -24.21
CA LEU A 194 2.99 -10.68 -22.77
C LEU A 194 1.91 -11.56 -22.17
N THR A 195 2.35 -12.63 -21.49
CA THR A 195 1.43 -13.49 -20.73
C THR A 195 1.77 -13.43 -19.24
N VAL A 196 0.79 -13.07 -18.42
CA VAL A 196 0.94 -12.86 -16.98
C VAL A 196 0.17 -13.93 -16.22
N THR A 197 0.86 -14.60 -15.30
CA THR A 197 0.27 -15.58 -14.39
C THR A 197 0.09 -14.95 -13.00
N PRO A 198 -0.84 -15.45 -12.16
CA PRO A 198 -0.97 -15.00 -10.78
C PRO A 198 0.20 -15.50 -9.92
N GLU A 199 0.34 -14.89 -8.74
CA GLU A 199 1.28 -15.35 -7.72
C GLU A 199 1.04 -16.84 -7.39
N THR A 200 2.12 -17.58 -7.32
CA THR A 200 2.11 -19.03 -7.03
C THR A 200 1.32 -19.85 -8.09
N ALA A 201 1.30 -19.42 -9.35
CA ALA A 201 0.75 -20.20 -10.45
C ALA A 201 1.44 -21.56 -10.55
N ILE A 202 2.75 -21.58 -10.30
CA ILE A 202 3.60 -22.77 -10.24
C ILE A 202 4.02 -22.94 -8.78
N PRO A 203 3.32 -23.78 -7.97
CA PRO A 203 3.57 -23.92 -6.55
C PRO A 203 4.70 -24.89 -6.21
N LEU A 204 5.73 -24.95 -7.04
CA LEU A 204 6.94 -25.77 -6.87
C LEU A 204 8.18 -24.89 -7.03
N ILE A 205 9.22 -25.23 -6.30
CA ILE A 205 10.55 -24.66 -6.53
C ILE A 205 11.19 -25.28 -7.78
N LEU A 206 12.08 -24.56 -8.40
CA LEU A 206 12.71 -24.96 -9.69
C LEU A 206 13.26 -26.40 -9.66
N GLN A 207 13.87 -26.82 -8.54
CA GLN A 207 14.46 -28.15 -8.36
C GLN A 207 13.43 -29.29 -8.29
N GLN A 208 12.17 -28.97 -8.03
CA GLN A 208 11.06 -29.93 -7.94
C GLN A 208 10.23 -30.01 -9.22
N MET A 209 10.54 -29.16 -10.19
CA MET A 209 9.83 -29.12 -11.46
C MET A 209 10.19 -30.32 -12.33
N PRO A 210 9.23 -30.90 -13.07
CA PRO A 210 9.53 -31.89 -14.08
C PRO A 210 10.46 -31.31 -15.18
N ASP A 211 11.53 -32.00 -15.51
CA ASP A 211 12.56 -31.54 -16.46
C ASP A 211 12.00 -31.03 -17.80
N ARG A 212 10.95 -31.67 -18.30
CA ARG A 212 10.29 -31.29 -19.56
C ARG A 212 9.40 -30.07 -19.48
N TYR A 213 9.07 -29.61 -18.29
CA TYR A 213 8.10 -28.52 -18.13
C TYR A 213 8.68 -27.20 -18.67
N TRP A 214 9.88 -26.85 -18.23
CA TRP A 214 10.55 -25.63 -18.67
C TRP A 214 11.00 -25.68 -20.12
N VAL A 215 11.55 -26.80 -20.57
CA VAL A 215 11.96 -26.99 -21.96
C VAL A 215 10.80 -26.77 -22.94
N GLN A 216 9.58 -27.17 -22.55
CA GLN A 216 8.39 -26.94 -23.38
C GLN A 216 7.99 -25.45 -23.45
N LEU A 217 8.13 -24.72 -22.34
CA LEU A 217 7.84 -23.29 -22.31
C LEU A 217 8.93 -22.50 -23.06
N GLU A 218 10.21 -22.80 -22.82
CA GLU A 218 11.34 -22.14 -23.50
C GLU A 218 11.30 -22.31 -25.02
N ASN A 219 10.80 -23.45 -25.52
CA ASN A 219 10.64 -23.66 -26.95
C ASN A 219 9.41 -22.99 -27.56
N HIS A 220 8.48 -22.51 -26.74
CA HIS A 220 7.26 -21.84 -27.18
C HIS A 220 7.43 -20.31 -27.25
N PHE A 221 8.17 -19.73 -26.32
CA PHE A 221 8.45 -18.29 -26.22
C PHE A 221 9.88 -17.95 -26.68
#